data_15d9473fd104ac624249a473a6ed11e0
#
_entry.id   15d9473fd104ac624249a473a6ed11e0
#
_cell.length_a   1.000
_cell.length_b   1.000
_cell.length_c   1.000
_cell.angle_alpha   90.00
_cell.angle_beta   90.00
_cell.angle_gamma   90.00
#
_symmetry.space_group_name_H-M   'P 1'
#
loop_
_entity.id
_entity.type
_entity.pdbx_description
1 polymer ?
#
loop_
_entity_poly.entity_id
_entity_poly.type
_entity_poly.pdbx_seq_one_letter_code
_entity_poly.pdbx_strand_id
1 'polypeptide(L)'
;NFDKAFEKYIRSLINKKFPEDSIIGEEFKEKFSQNDYKWSIDPIDGTRAFVIGAPTWSNLISLSYKQKSYLGLANFPELNKYYINDKKKSYLYKNKKKFILKSSNNDNLKTIKIIGNFHGTLSYEKQRRVIKKFGWSFRLAGFDALNYCLLAEGKVDAVIEANLKPYDILPLIPIIKNSGAIVSNWKNQAAENGGNILATSNRKLHQKIIRLLKPFTKKLK
;
A
#
# COMPACT_ATOMS: atom_id res chain seq x y z
N ASN A 1 -12.60 12.08 -18.30
CA ASN A 1 -12.27 11.42 -17.04
C ASN A 1 -10.87 11.84 -16.63
N PHE A 2 -10.72 12.42 -15.43
CA PHE A 2 -9.47 13.00 -14.94
C PHE A 2 -8.38 11.91 -14.77
N ASP A 3 -8.76 10.75 -14.24
CA ASP A 3 -7.87 9.62 -13.96
C ASP A 3 -7.14 9.17 -15.22
N LYS A 4 -7.89 8.97 -16.31
CA LYS A 4 -7.32 8.61 -17.62
C LYS A 4 -6.37 9.65 -18.18
N ALA A 5 -6.73 10.93 -18.05
CA ALA A 5 -5.89 12.02 -18.53
C ALA A 5 -4.57 12.07 -17.76
N PHE A 6 -4.62 11.90 -16.44
CA PHE A 6 -3.46 11.89 -15.58
C PHE A 6 -2.55 10.67 -15.86
N GLU A 7 -3.10 9.46 -15.89
CA GLU A 7 -2.31 8.26 -16.21
C GLU A 7 -1.68 8.36 -17.61
N LYS A 8 -2.44 8.84 -18.61
CA LYS A 8 -1.92 9.06 -19.98
C LYS A 8 -0.72 10.02 -19.98
N TYR A 9 -0.80 11.09 -19.20
CA TYR A 9 0.28 12.07 -19.09
C TYR A 9 1.54 11.44 -18.46
N ILE A 10 1.41 10.74 -17.33
CA ILE A 10 2.53 10.06 -16.66
C ILE A 10 3.16 9.01 -17.59
N ARG A 11 2.34 8.19 -18.26
CA ARG A 11 2.81 7.22 -19.26
C ARG A 11 3.60 7.87 -20.38
N SER A 12 3.19 9.05 -20.85
CA SER A 12 3.91 9.78 -21.91
C SER A 12 5.30 10.22 -21.44
N LEU A 13 5.43 10.68 -20.19
CA LEU A 13 6.72 11.06 -19.58
C LEU A 13 7.65 9.85 -19.41
N ILE A 14 7.10 8.73 -18.93
CA ILE A 14 7.87 7.48 -18.78
C ILE A 14 8.32 6.99 -20.15
N ASN A 15 7.43 6.88 -21.13
CA ASN A 15 7.77 6.41 -22.47
C ASN A 15 8.82 7.28 -23.17
N LYS A 16 8.76 8.59 -22.95
CA LYS A 16 9.77 9.52 -23.51
C LYS A 16 11.16 9.28 -22.94
N LYS A 17 11.25 8.95 -21.66
CA LYS A 17 12.54 8.84 -20.94
C LYS A 17 13.04 7.39 -20.84
N PHE A 18 12.11 6.44 -20.75
CA PHE A 18 12.34 5.01 -20.55
C PHE A 18 11.47 4.19 -21.52
N PRO A 19 11.70 4.29 -22.84
CA PRO A 19 10.83 3.67 -23.86
C PRO A 19 10.79 2.15 -23.78
N GLU A 20 11.85 1.53 -23.23
CA GLU A 20 12.00 0.07 -23.12
C GLU A 20 11.38 -0.51 -21.83
N ASP A 21 10.85 0.34 -20.94
CA ASP A 21 10.28 -0.15 -19.68
C ASP A 21 8.83 -0.60 -19.87
N SER A 22 8.43 -1.61 -19.11
CA SER A 22 7.03 -2.03 -18.98
C SER A 22 6.25 -1.04 -18.12
N ILE A 23 4.95 -0.89 -18.37
CA ILE A 23 4.07 -0.01 -17.59
C ILE A 23 2.75 -0.72 -17.31
N ILE A 24 2.37 -0.86 -16.04
CA ILE A 24 1.02 -1.24 -15.61
C ILE A 24 0.34 -0.03 -14.99
N GLY A 25 -0.97 0.05 -15.09
CA GLY A 25 -1.76 1.09 -14.45
C GLY A 25 -3.22 0.65 -14.30
N GLU A 26 -4.00 1.46 -13.61
CA GLU A 26 -5.42 1.17 -13.37
C GLU A 26 -6.27 1.40 -14.62
N GLU A 27 -6.01 2.46 -15.37
CA GLU A 27 -6.90 2.98 -16.42
C GLU A 27 -6.62 2.45 -17.82
N PHE A 28 -5.38 2.02 -18.08
CA PHE A 28 -4.97 1.54 -19.41
C PHE A 28 -4.34 0.15 -19.33
N LYS A 29 -4.45 -0.56 -20.46
CA LYS A 29 -3.81 -1.87 -20.65
C LYS A 29 -2.31 -1.79 -20.39
N GLU A 30 -1.76 -2.88 -19.83
CA GLU A 30 -0.33 -3.02 -19.60
C GLU A 30 0.46 -2.88 -20.91
N LYS A 31 1.55 -2.08 -20.86
CA LYS A 31 2.60 -2.09 -21.88
C LYS A 31 3.65 -3.10 -21.44
N PHE A 32 3.80 -4.17 -22.19
CA PHE A 32 4.85 -5.17 -21.97
C PHE A 32 6.13 -4.80 -22.70
N SER A 33 7.26 -5.06 -22.06
CA SER A 33 8.61 -5.03 -22.63
C SER A 33 9.43 -6.18 -22.06
N GLN A 34 10.51 -6.56 -22.74
CA GLN A 34 11.45 -7.57 -22.28
C GLN A 34 12.45 -7.05 -21.25
N ASN A 35 12.41 -5.74 -20.94
CA ASN A 35 13.24 -5.14 -19.91
C ASN A 35 12.78 -5.58 -18.51
N ASP A 36 13.73 -5.70 -17.60
CA ASP A 36 13.49 -6.05 -16.19
C ASP A 36 12.78 -4.94 -15.38
N TYR A 37 12.69 -3.73 -15.94
CA TYR A 37 12.06 -2.59 -15.27
C TYR A 37 10.57 -2.49 -15.62
N LYS A 38 9.76 -2.31 -14.58
CA LYS A 38 8.31 -2.13 -14.71
C LYS A 38 7.83 -0.99 -13.81
N TRP A 39 7.19 -0.02 -14.41
CA TRP A 39 6.47 1.05 -13.72
C TRP A 39 5.06 0.60 -13.35
N SER A 40 4.57 1.03 -12.18
CA SER A 40 3.14 0.95 -11.86
C SER A 40 2.60 2.34 -11.55
N ILE A 41 1.36 2.60 -11.98
CA ILE A 41 0.69 3.89 -11.84
C ILE A 41 -0.73 3.64 -11.34
N ASP A 42 -1.09 4.30 -10.24
CA ASP A 42 -2.47 4.51 -9.83
C ASP A 42 -2.69 6.03 -9.79
N PRO A 43 -3.47 6.58 -10.71
CA PRO A 43 -3.67 8.02 -10.78
C PRO A 43 -4.42 8.59 -9.59
N ILE A 44 -5.43 7.86 -9.08
CA ILE A 44 -6.24 8.29 -7.93
C ILE A 44 -6.57 7.09 -7.04
N ASP A 45 -5.59 6.66 -6.25
CA ASP A 45 -5.85 5.72 -5.14
C ASP A 45 -6.82 6.36 -4.13
N GLY A 46 -7.83 5.60 -3.74
CA GLY A 46 -8.89 6.12 -2.90
C GLY A 46 -9.95 6.92 -3.67
N THR A 47 -10.37 6.46 -4.85
CA THR A 47 -11.39 7.10 -5.70
C THR A 47 -12.67 7.47 -4.93
N ARG A 48 -13.07 6.66 -3.94
CA ARG A 48 -14.24 6.98 -3.08
C ARG A 48 -14.00 8.25 -2.24
N ALA A 49 -12.81 8.40 -1.69
CA ALA A 49 -12.41 9.61 -0.95
C ALA A 49 -12.39 10.82 -1.88
N PHE A 50 -11.81 10.67 -3.08
CA PHE A 50 -11.77 11.72 -4.11
C PHE A 50 -13.17 12.23 -4.47
N VAL A 51 -14.11 11.33 -4.77
CA VAL A 51 -15.49 11.67 -5.19
C VAL A 51 -16.26 12.45 -4.12
N ILE A 52 -16.04 12.16 -2.84
CA ILE A 52 -16.72 12.87 -1.73
C ILE A 52 -15.92 14.08 -1.22
N GLY A 53 -14.80 14.44 -1.84
CA GLY A 53 -13.95 15.56 -1.42
C GLY A 53 -13.16 15.31 -0.13
N ALA A 54 -12.97 14.04 0.29
CA ALA A 54 -12.12 13.74 1.42
C ALA A 54 -10.63 13.84 1.03
N PRO A 55 -9.74 14.35 1.88
CA PRO A 55 -8.37 14.70 1.50
C PRO A 55 -7.40 13.52 1.52
N THR A 56 -7.89 12.27 1.60
CA THR A 56 -7.05 11.08 1.82
C THR A 56 -6.67 10.34 0.54
N TRP A 57 -7.17 10.76 -0.61
CA TRP A 57 -6.79 10.19 -1.90
C TRP A 57 -5.33 10.51 -2.26
N SER A 58 -4.74 9.67 -3.12
CA SER A 58 -3.34 9.81 -3.48
C SER A 58 -3.05 9.44 -4.94
N ASN A 59 -1.91 9.94 -5.46
CA ASN A 59 -1.31 9.44 -6.68
C ASN A 59 -0.20 8.46 -6.30
N LEU A 60 -0.20 7.27 -6.89
CA LEU A 60 0.79 6.24 -6.60
C LEU A 60 1.62 5.93 -7.84
N ILE A 61 2.94 5.92 -7.67
CA ILE A 61 3.87 5.54 -8.74
C ILE A 61 4.96 4.64 -8.15
N SER A 62 5.31 3.58 -8.86
CA SER A 62 6.46 2.76 -8.48
C SER A 62 7.30 2.33 -9.67
N LEU A 63 8.55 1.99 -9.38
CA LEU A 63 9.45 1.29 -10.26
C LEU A 63 9.82 -0.05 -9.62
N SER A 64 9.57 -1.14 -10.34
CA SER A 64 10.01 -2.48 -9.99
C SER A 64 11.20 -2.89 -10.84
N TYR A 65 12.10 -3.67 -10.26
CA TYR A 65 13.20 -4.34 -10.95
C TYR A 65 13.13 -5.85 -10.69
N LYS A 66 13.13 -6.66 -11.74
CA LYS A 66 12.98 -8.14 -11.65
C LYS A 66 11.79 -8.53 -10.76
N GLN A 67 10.63 -7.94 -11.02
CA GLN A 67 9.36 -8.17 -10.32
C GLN A 67 9.34 -7.77 -8.83
N LYS A 68 10.39 -7.12 -8.31
CA LYS A 68 10.43 -6.60 -6.94
C LYS A 68 10.28 -5.09 -6.95
N SER A 69 9.35 -4.57 -6.18
CA SER A 69 9.18 -3.12 -6.04
C SER A 69 10.43 -2.51 -5.38
N TYR A 70 11.00 -1.51 -6.05
CA TYR A 70 12.29 -0.91 -5.74
C TYR A 70 12.18 0.54 -5.31
N LEU A 71 11.46 1.36 -6.07
CA LEU A 71 11.14 2.73 -5.73
C LEU A 71 9.63 2.91 -5.68
N GLY A 72 9.17 3.74 -4.75
CA GLY A 72 7.75 4.06 -4.58
C GLY A 72 7.55 5.51 -4.19
N LEU A 73 6.48 6.08 -4.71
CA LEU A 73 5.97 7.40 -4.40
C LEU A 73 4.49 7.28 -4.07
N ALA A 74 4.07 7.88 -2.95
CA ALA A 74 2.68 8.12 -2.59
C ALA A 74 2.51 9.62 -2.33
N ASN A 75 1.83 10.32 -3.23
CA ASN A 75 1.59 11.75 -3.15
C ASN A 75 0.15 12.02 -2.72
N PHE A 76 -0.03 12.85 -1.70
CA PHE A 76 -1.32 13.29 -1.15
C PHE A 76 -1.49 14.78 -1.39
N PRO A 77 -2.03 15.21 -2.53
CA PRO A 77 -2.10 16.63 -2.91
C PRO A 77 -2.85 17.48 -1.89
N GLU A 78 -4.03 17.02 -1.46
CA GLU A 78 -4.88 17.77 -0.50
C GLU A 78 -4.23 17.90 0.90
N LEU A 79 -3.34 16.97 1.25
CA LEU A 79 -2.62 17.01 2.52
C LEU A 79 -1.26 17.72 2.44
N ASN A 80 -0.89 18.20 1.25
CA ASN A 80 0.38 18.89 0.99
C ASN A 80 1.59 18.07 1.45
N LYS A 81 1.56 16.75 1.17
CA LYS A 81 2.64 15.84 1.58
C LYS A 81 2.81 14.70 0.60
N TYR A 82 4.01 14.16 0.54
CA TYR A 82 4.28 12.92 -0.18
C TYR A 82 5.28 12.05 0.56
N TYR A 83 5.23 10.77 0.26
CA TYR A 83 6.12 9.73 0.78
C TYR A 83 6.91 9.15 -0.37
N ILE A 84 8.20 8.94 -0.15
CA ILE A 84 9.11 8.37 -1.14
C ILE A 84 10.21 7.61 -0.44
N ASN A 85 10.79 6.61 -1.08
CA ASN A 85 11.98 5.95 -0.61
C ASN A 85 13.19 6.20 -1.52
N ASP A 86 14.37 6.08 -0.96
CA ASP A 86 15.61 5.81 -1.67
C ASP A 86 16.03 4.33 -1.47
N LYS A 87 17.27 3.99 -1.83
CA LYS A 87 17.79 2.61 -1.67
C LYS A 87 17.80 2.11 -0.23
N LYS A 88 17.79 2.98 0.79
CA LYS A 88 18.04 2.63 2.19
C LYS A 88 16.96 3.10 3.16
N LYS A 89 16.30 4.21 2.86
CA LYS A 89 15.39 4.88 3.80
C LYS A 89 14.12 5.32 3.09
N SER A 90 13.08 5.54 3.87
CA SER A 90 11.84 6.17 3.42
C SER A 90 11.66 7.52 4.10
N TYR A 91 11.02 8.42 3.39
CA TYR A 91 10.89 9.82 3.78
C TYR A 91 9.47 10.31 3.60
N LEU A 92 9.05 11.17 4.52
CA LEU A 92 7.90 12.05 4.38
C LEU A 92 8.43 13.45 4.03
N TYR A 93 7.90 14.04 2.97
CA TYR A 93 8.02 15.46 2.69
C TYR A 93 6.70 16.15 3.00
N LYS A 94 6.73 17.16 3.87
CA LYS A 94 5.58 17.96 4.27
C LYS A 94 6.02 19.38 4.56
N ASN A 95 5.32 20.38 4.01
CA ASN A 95 5.64 21.81 4.21
C ASN A 95 7.12 22.12 3.93
N LYS A 96 7.67 21.62 2.83
CA LYS A 96 9.09 21.76 2.42
C LYS A 96 10.11 21.13 3.39
N LYS A 97 9.68 20.41 4.40
CA LYS A 97 10.54 19.69 5.36
C LYS A 97 10.58 18.21 5.02
N LYS A 98 11.75 17.60 5.24
CA LYS A 98 12.01 16.17 5.02
C LYS A 98 12.15 15.46 6.36
N PHE A 99 11.39 14.36 6.55
CA PHE A 99 11.43 13.54 7.74
C PHE A 99 11.77 12.09 7.36
N ILE A 100 12.68 11.46 8.09
CA ILE A 100 12.96 10.04 7.91
C ILE A 100 11.83 9.25 8.58
N LEU A 101 11.28 8.28 7.86
CA LEU A 101 10.24 7.41 8.39
C LEU A 101 10.85 6.28 9.23
N LYS A 102 10.17 5.96 10.33
CA LYS A 102 10.50 4.85 11.21
C LYS A 102 9.23 4.26 11.78
N SER A 103 8.99 2.99 11.48
CA SER A 103 7.86 2.24 12.01
C SER A 103 7.98 2.01 13.52
N SER A 104 6.86 1.71 14.20
CA SER A 104 6.84 1.46 15.64
C SER A 104 7.46 0.10 15.99
N ASN A 105 7.88 -0.05 17.25
CA ASN A 105 8.34 -1.33 17.79
C ASN A 105 7.27 -2.04 18.64
N ASN A 106 6.04 -1.50 18.70
CA ASN A 106 4.97 -2.10 19.51
C ASN A 106 4.56 -3.46 18.91
N ASP A 107 4.63 -4.51 19.73
CA ASP A 107 4.21 -5.86 19.36
C ASP A 107 3.22 -6.47 20.37
N ASN A 108 2.73 -5.66 21.31
CA ASN A 108 1.76 -6.07 22.31
C ASN A 108 0.34 -6.05 21.74
N LEU A 109 -0.25 -7.21 21.51
CA LEU A 109 -1.60 -7.36 20.93
C LEU A 109 -2.72 -6.63 21.71
N LYS A 110 -2.50 -6.27 22.97
CA LYS A 110 -3.48 -5.52 23.79
C LYS A 110 -3.46 -4.01 23.50
N THR A 111 -2.34 -3.47 23.01
CA THR A 111 -2.13 -2.02 22.85
C THR A 111 -1.87 -1.59 21.40
N ILE A 112 -1.76 -2.55 20.45
CA ILE A 112 -1.52 -2.23 19.04
C ILE A 112 -2.70 -1.48 18.43
N LYS A 113 -2.38 -0.61 17.49
CA LYS A 113 -3.34 0.12 16.65
C LYS A 113 -3.39 -0.54 15.26
N ILE A 114 -4.53 -1.14 14.94
CA ILE A 114 -4.75 -1.80 13.64
C ILE A 114 -5.76 -0.98 12.85
N ILE A 115 -5.46 -0.73 11.59
CA ILE A 115 -6.38 -0.12 10.63
C ILE A 115 -6.45 -0.97 9.37
N GLY A 116 -7.47 -0.75 8.56
CA GLY A 116 -7.58 -1.42 7.26
C GLY A 116 -8.93 -1.29 6.62
N ASN A 117 -9.05 -1.87 5.44
CA ASN A 117 -10.26 -1.90 4.65
C ASN A 117 -10.36 -3.25 3.93
N PHE A 118 -11.58 -3.72 3.67
CA PHE A 118 -11.81 -4.96 2.93
C PHE A 118 -12.40 -4.72 1.53
N HIS A 119 -12.54 -3.48 1.11
CA HIS A 119 -12.98 -3.04 -0.23
C HIS A 119 -14.24 -3.77 -0.74
N GLY A 120 -15.10 -4.22 0.18
CA GLY A 120 -16.32 -4.96 -0.16
C GLY A 120 -16.12 -6.38 -0.68
N THR A 121 -14.91 -6.91 -0.66
CA THR A 121 -14.55 -8.19 -1.29
C THR A 121 -14.65 -9.40 -0.38
N LEU A 122 -14.67 -9.20 0.92
CA LEU A 122 -14.99 -10.24 1.88
C LEU A 122 -16.49 -10.19 2.21
N SER A 123 -17.12 -11.35 2.35
CA SER A 123 -18.49 -11.40 2.87
C SER A 123 -18.58 -10.70 4.23
N TYR A 124 -19.74 -10.12 4.54
CA TYR A 124 -19.97 -9.42 5.80
C TYR A 124 -19.62 -10.29 7.03
N GLU A 125 -20.00 -11.56 7.00
CA GLU A 125 -19.67 -12.52 8.06
C GLU A 125 -18.16 -12.69 8.22
N LYS A 126 -17.42 -12.82 7.11
CA LYS A 126 -15.96 -12.97 7.12
C LYS A 126 -15.27 -11.71 7.64
N GLN A 127 -15.75 -10.52 7.25
CA GLN A 127 -15.26 -9.25 7.80
C GLN A 127 -15.48 -9.19 9.33
N ARG A 128 -16.69 -9.48 9.81
CA ARG A 128 -16.99 -9.55 11.25
C ARG A 128 -16.05 -10.49 12.00
N ARG A 129 -15.80 -11.67 11.46
CA ARG A 129 -14.92 -12.65 12.09
C ARG A 129 -13.48 -12.13 12.20
N VAL A 130 -12.97 -11.48 11.16
CA VAL A 130 -11.63 -10.85 11.19
C VAL A 130 -11.60 -9.74 12.25
N ILE A 131 -12.56 -8.81 12.23
CA ILE A 131 -12.62 -7.69 13.18
C ILE A 131 -12.72 -8.21 14.62
N LYS A 132 -13.62 -9.19 14.87
CA LYS A 132 -13.81 -9.80 16.20
C LYS A 132 -12.51 -10.40 16.75
N LYS A 133 -11.64 -10.92 15.87
CA LYS A 133 -10.37 -11.53 16.27
C LYS A 133 -9.41 -10.50 16.90
N PHE A 134 -9.47 -9.25 16.47
CA PHE A 134 -8.62 -8.16 16.94
C PHE A 134 -9.33 -7.21 17.92
N GLY A 135 -10.65 -7.33 18.05
CA GLY A 135 -11.45 -6.53 18.99
C GLY A 135 -11.29 -5.02 18.77
N TRP A 136 -11.15 -4.27 19.86
CA TRP A 136 -11.01 -2.82 19.84
C TRP A 136 -9.72 -2.30 19.19
N SER A 137 -8.71 -3.16 19.01
CA SER A 137 -7.47 -2.78 18.33
C SER A 137 -7.67 -2.51 16.83
N PHE A 138 -8.73 -3.05 16.22
CA PHE A 138 -9.00 -2.90 14.80
C PHE A 138 -10.00 -1.77 14.52
N ARG A 139 -9.66 -0.90 13.55
CA ARG A 139 -10.54 0.14 13.03
C ARG A 139 -10.65 0.01 11.51
N LEU A 140 -11.85 0.08 10.98
CA LEU A 140 -12.07 0.25 9.56
C LEU A 140 -11.80 1.72 9.21
N ALA A 141 -10.77 1.95 8.40
CA ALA A 141 -10.38 3.27 7.93
C ALA A 141 -10.28 3.23 6.41
N GLY A 142 -11.10 4.00 5.74
CA GLY A 142 -11.07 4.16 4.28
C GLY A 142 -10.03 5.18 3.83
N PHE A 143 -8.78 5.01 4.26
CA PHE A 143 -7.68 5.93 3.94
C PHE A 143 -6.74 5.36 2.88
N ASP A 144 -7.03 4.18 2.37
CA ASP A 144 -6.34 3.50 1.26
C ASP A 144 -4.80 3.56 1.44
N ALA A 145 -4.02 4.09 0.52
CA ALA A 145 -2.57 4.18 0.66
C ALA A 145 -2.09 4.92 1.93
N LEU A 146 -2.88 5.88 2.44
CA LEU A 146 -2.51 6.60 3.66
C LEU A 146 -2.41 5.68 4.88
N ASN A 147 -3.15 4.57 4.92
CA ASN A 147 -3.03 3.56 5.98
C ASN A 147 -1.59 3.06 6.11
N TYR A 148 -0.97 2.72 4.99
CA TYR A 148 0.41 2.21 4.92
C TYR A 148 1.45 3.29 5.21
N CYS A 149 1.17 4.52 4.79
CA CYS A 149 2.02 5.67 5.11
C CYS A 149 2.02 5.96 6.62
N LEU A 150 0.86 5.88 7.28
CA LEU A 150 0.75 6.01 8.74
C LEU A 150 1.49 4.89 9.49
N LEU A 151 1.52 3.68 8.93
CA LEU A 151 2.34 2.58 9.44
C LEU A 151 3.83 2.90 9.34
N ALA A 152 4.28 3.40 8.18
CA ALA A 152 5.67 3.80 7.97
C ALA A 152 6.11 4.96 8.86
N GLU A 153 5.17 5.85 9.27
CA GLU A 153 5.40 6.90 10.25
C GLU A 153 5.42 6.40 11.72
N GLY A 154 5.07 5.12 11.96
CA GLY A 154 4.94 4.56 13.32
C GLY A 154 3.68 4.99 14.09
N LYS A 155 2.70 5.59 13.41
CA LYS A 155 1.43 6.05 14.01
C LYS A 155 0.43 4.93 14.23
N VAL A 156 0.50 3.90 13.40
CA VAL A 156 -0.25 2.64 13.56
C VAL A 156 0.71 1.47 13.52
N ASP A 157 0.29 0.32 14.03
CA ASP A 157 1.16 -0.83 14.21
C ASP A 157 0.88 -1.93 13.18
N ALA A 158 -0.32 -1.97 12.62
CA ALA A 158 -0.67 -2.91 11.55
C ALA A 158 -1.72 -2.35 10.59
N VAL A 159 -1.63 -2.78 9.33
CA VAL A 159 -2.63 -2.57 8.29
C VAL A 159 -3.07 -3.94 7.77
N ILE A 160 -4.38 -4.20 7.75
CA ILE A 160 -4.98 -5.45 7.27
C ILE A 160 -6.00 -5.10 6.20
N GLU A 161 -5.70 -5.41 4.95
CA GLU A 161 -6.58 -5.10 3.83
C GLU A 161 -6.79 -6.31 2.92
N ALA A 162 -7.85 -6.27 2.12
CA ALA A 162 -8.20 -7.36 1.22
C ALA A 162 -8.41 -6.86 -0.21
N ASN A 163 -7.95 -7.68 -1.18
CA ASN A 163 -8.19 -7.50 -2.61
C ASN A 163 -7.55 -6.24 -3.26
N LEU A 164 -6.37 -5.87 -2.79
CA LEU A 164 -5.60 -4.83 -3.46
C LEU A 164 -5.13 -5.30 -4.83
N LYS A 165 -5.05 -4.38 -5.77
CA LYS A 165 -4.40 -4.60 -7.06
C LYS A 165 -2.90 -4.34 -6.95
N PRO A 166 -2.08 -4.81 -7.90
CA PRO A 166 -0.65 -4.53 -7.88
C PRO A 166 -0.31 -3.04 -7.83
N TYR A 167 -1.05 -2.19 -8.55
CA TYR A 167 -0.79 -0.75 -8.59
C TYR A 167 -1.12 -0.05 -7.26
N ASP A 168 -1.99 -0.61 -6.40
CA ASP A 168 -2.30 -0.08 -5.07
C ASP A 168 -1.13 -0.31 -4.10
N ILE A 169 -0.43 -1.45 -4.21
CA ILE A 169 0.53 -1.87 -3.17
C ILE A 169 2.00 -1.74 -3.61
N LEU A 170 2.33 -1.90 -4.89
CA LEU A 170 3.71 -1.80 -5.38
C LEU A 170 4.40 -0.50 -4.95
N PRO A 171 3.76 0.69 -5.02
CA PRO A 171 4.37 1.94 -4.59
C PRO A 171 4.66 1.98 -3.08
N LEU A 172 3.89 1.26 -2.29
CA LEU A 172 3.95 1.29 -0.83
C LEU A 172 4.97 0.28 -0.26
N ILE A 173 5.22 -0.84 -0.96
CA ILE A 173 6.14 -1.89 -0.49
C ILE A 173 7.53 -1.33 -0.10
N PRO A 174 8.24 -0.58 -0.94
CA PRO A 174 9.57 -0.07 -0.58
C PRO A 174 9.50 1.02 0.50
N ILE A 175 8.44 1.83 0.53
CA ILE A 175 8.21 2.83 1.58
C ILE A 175 8.07 2.13 2.95
N ILE A 176 7.27 1.06 3.01
CA ILE A 176 7.04 0.26 4.21
C ILE A 176 8.36 -0.41 4.64
N LYS A 177 9.01 -1.15 3.75
CA LYS A 177 10.22 -1.91 4.06
C LYS A 177 11.36 -1.02 4.58
N ASN A 178 11.59 0.12 3.93
CA ASN A 178 12.69 1.03 4.29
C ASN A 178 12.38 1.88 5.54
N SER A 179 11.14 1.86 6.05
CA SER A 179 10.80 2.39 7.38
C SER A 179 11.09 1.41 8.53
N GLY A 180 11.46 0.16 8.21
CA GLY A 180 11.67 -0.94 9.16
C GLY A 180 10.45 -1.84 9.35
N ALA A 181 9.32 -1.54 8.69
CA ALA A 181 8.11 -2.34 8.73
C ALA A 181 8.18 -3.56 7.80
N ILE A 182 7.24 -4.48 7.96
CA ILE A 182 7.13 -5.73 7.19
C ILE A 182 5.82 -5.73 6.42
N VAL A 183 5.86 -6.19 5.16
CA VAL A 183 4.67 -6.36 4.33
C VAL A 183 4.68 -7.72 3.63
N SER A 184 3.54 -8.39 3.62
CA SER A 184 3.30 -9.65 2.90
C SER A 184 1.82 -9.79 2.54
N ASN A 185 1.49 -10.82 1.77
CA ASN A 185 0.09 -11.25 1.72
C ASN A 185 -0.29 -12.02 3.03
N TRP A 186 -1.58 -12.33 3.22
CA TRP A 186 -2.06 -13.07 4.41
C TRP A 186 -1.51 -14.50 4.52
N LYS A 187 -0.88 -15.02 3.48
CA LYS A 187 -0.17 -16.32 3.49
C LYS A 187 1.31 -16.19 3.83
N ASN A 188 1.77 -14.99 4.22
CA ASN A 188 3.18 -14.65 4.47
C ASN A 188 4.08 -14.83 3.24
N GLN A 189 3.55 -14.55 2.05
CA GLN A 189 4.26 -14.56 0.79
C GLN A 189 4.46 -13.10 0.30
N ALA A 190 5.21 -12.92 -0.77
CA ALA A 190 5.46 -11.62 -1.40
C ALA A 190 4.14 -10.87 -1.71
N ALA A 191 4.15 -9.56 -1.51
CA ALA A 191 2.96 -8.70 -1.64
C ALA A 191 2.81 -8.09 -3.05
N GLU A 192 3.81 -8.26 -3.91
CA GLU A 192 3.94 -7.57 -5.20
C GLU A 192 2.76 -7.84 -6.16
N ASN A 193 2.08 -8.96 -6.00
CA ASN A 193 0.90 -9.33 -6.81
C ASN A 193 -0.42 -8.82 -6.24
N GLY A 194 -0.39 -7.99 -5.18
CA GLY A 194 -1.61 -7.54 -4.52
C GLY A 194 -2.35 -8.65 -3.76
N GLY A 195 -3.67 -8.56 -3.72
CA GLY A 195 -4.54 -9.49 -2.99
C GLY A 195 -4.78 -9.07 -1.54
N ASN A 196 -4.86 -10.04 -0.63
CA ASN A 196 -5.06 -9.75 0.79
C ASN A 196 -3.73 -9.44 1.46
N ILE A 197 -3.54 -8.21 1.89
CA ILE A 197 -2.27 -7.67 2.37
C ILE A 197 -2.27 -7.49 3.89
N LEU A 198 -1.14 -7.82 4.50
CA LEU A 198 -0.78 -7.49 5.86
C LEU A 198 0.51 -6.68 5.86
N ALA A 199 0.48 -5.49 6.43
CA ALA A 199 1.68 -4.75 6.79
C ALA A 199 1.73 -4.54 8.31
N THR A 200 2.92 -4.61 8.90
CA THR A 200 3.11 -4.48 10.36
C THR A 200 4.38 -3.73 10.67
N SER A 201 4.37 -3.03 11.78
CA SER A 201 5.48 -2.19 12.22
C SER A 201 6.79 -2.95 12.46
N ASN A 202 6.74 -4.25 12.80
CA ASN A 202 7.92 -5.06 13.07
C ASN A 202 7.66 -6.56 12.83
N ARG A 203 8.75 -7.34 12.77
CA ARG A 203 8.71 -8.78 12.47
C ARG A 203 7.97 -9.61 13.54
N LYS A 204 8.11 -9.25 14.81
CA LYS A 204 7.46 -10.00 15.90
C LYS A 204 5.93 -9.86 15.80
N LEU A 205 5.43 -8.64 15.58
CA LEU A 205 4.02 -8.40 15.39
C LEU A 205 3.50 -9.09 14.13
N HIS A 206 4.28 -9.07 13.03
CA HIS A 206 3.92 -9.72 11.78
C HIS A 206 3.64 -11.22 11.97
N GLN A 207 4.55 -11.92 12.64
CA GLN A 207 4.38 -13.34 12.93
C GLN A 207 3.15 -13.63 13.81
N LYS A 208 2.87 -12.78 14.81
CA LYS A 208 1.67 -12.91 15.66
C LYS A 208 0.38 -12.76 14.82
N ILE A 209 0.31 -11.71 13.98
CA ILE A 209 -0.90 -11.44 13.19
C ILE A 209 -1.10 -12.47 12.07
N ILE A 210 -0.05 -12.92 11.39
CA ILE A 210 -0.14 -13.99 10.37
C ILE A 210 -0.79 -15.26 10.96
N ARG A 211 -0.40 -15.65 12.18
CA ARG A 211 -1.02 -16.80 12.85
C ARG A 211 -2.53 -16.60 13.09
N LEU A 212 -2.92 -15.38 13.44
CA LEU A 212 -4.33 -15.03 13.65
C LEU A 212 -5.13 -14.97 12.35
N LEU A 213 -4.49 -14.60 11.22
CA LEU A 213 -5.13 -14.54 9.90
C LEU A 213 -5.20 -15.89 9.19
N LYS A 214 -4.39 -16.88 9.59
CA LYS A 214 -4.32 -18.21 8.94
C LYS A 214 -5.68 -18.87 8.66
N PRO A 215 -6.70 -18.82 9.57
CA PRO A 215 -8.01 -19.41 9.31
C PRO A 215 -8.76 -18.75 8.13
N PHE A 216 -8.42 -17.49 7.80
CA PHE A 216 -9.11 -16.72 6.76
C PHE A 216 -8.45 -16.87 5.37
N THR A 217 -7.31 -17.56 5.28
CA THR A 217 -6.58 -17.78 4.02
C THR A 217 -6.99 -19.04 3.29
N LYS A 218 -7.69 -19.95 3.94
CA LYS A 218 -8.23 -21.15 3.32
C LYS A 218 -9.45 -20.76 2.46
N LYS A 219 -9.51 -21.23 1.21
CA LYS A 219 -10.77 -21.24 0.45
C LYS A 219 -11.75 -22.05 1.29
N LEU A 220 -12.86 -21.47 1.70
CA LEU A 220 -14.01 -22.24 2.16
C LEU A 220 -14.44 -23.08 0.95
N LYS A 221 -14.38 -24.39 1.11
CA LYS A 221 -15.01 -25.33 0.17
C LYS A 221 -16.50 -25.10 0.15
#